data_e4c4d0faa495220ef8fc84462000cb19
#
_entry.id   e4c4d0faa495220ef8fc84462000cb19
#
_cell.length_a   1.000
_cell.length_b   1.000
_cell.length_c   1.000
_cell.angle_alpha   90.00
_cell.angle_beta   90.00
_cell.angle_gamma   90.00
#
_symmetry.space_group_name_H-M   'P 1'
#
loop_
_entity.id
_entity.type
_entity.pdbx_description
1 polymer ?
#
loop_
_entity_poly.entity_id
_entity_poly.type
_entity_poly.pdbx_seq_one_letter_code
_entity_poly.pdbx_strand_id
1 'polypeptide(L)'
;MSIPEELARREQRLVAIAKAKATIEARAKERHAREQAEHDAKMAERAAKTRATGKKPGGRPPAPPVEGPLPSDQVNLTDEASRIMPVAGGGFDQCYNAQAAVAAGSLLVVAADVVQAPNDKQQLEPMLDRIAGLPDELGEVGELRADNGYFSEGDVNACAAAGIDPVIAMGRQAHHPSLEERFADAPPPPEDPTPLAAMGHRLSTLEGKRRYALRKQIPEPVFGIIKSALGFRQFLLRGLDNVRGEWNLVTMAWNIKRMFVLAVAN
;
A
#
# COMPACT_ATOMS: atom_id res chain seq x y z
N MET A 1 -45.56 -6.24 3.79
CA MET A 1 -44.92 -5.34 4.75
C MET A 1 -46.01 -4.47 5.35
N SER A 2 -46.15 -4.42 6.66
CA SER A 2 -47.14 -3.59 7.32
C SER A 2 -46.71 -2.12 7.38
N ILE A 3 -47.63 -1.17 7.53
CA ILE A 3 -47.32 0.27 7.66
C ILE A 3 -46.35 0.54 8.81
N PRO A 4 -46.51 -0.06 10.01
CA PRO A 4 -45.54 0.12 11.10
C PRO A 4 -44.13 -0.37 10.76
N GLU A 5 -43.97 -1.49 10.06
CA GLU A 5 -42.65 -2.00 9.64
C GLU A 5 -41.98 -1.06 8.68
N GLU A 6 -42.71 -0.49 7.74
CA GLU A 6 -42.13 0.46 6.77
C GLU A 6 -41.72 1.78 7.45
N LEU A 7 -42.48 2.26 8.42
CA LEU A 7 -42.16 3.46 9.21
C LEU A 7 -40.85 3.21 10.00
N ALA A 8 -40.77 2.09 10.73
CA ALA A 8 -39.57 1.72 11.48
C ALA A 8 -38.33 1.63 10.61
N ARG A 9 -38.46 1.05 9.40
CA ARG A 9 -37.38 0.96 8.43
C ARG A 9 -36.91 2.33 7.91
N ARG A 10 -37.86 3.26 7.71
CA ARG A 10 -37.53 4.64 7.29
C ARG A 10 -36.82 5.41 8.38
N GLU A 11 -37.25 5.26 9.62
CA GLU A 11 -36.59 5.86 10.79
C GLU A 11 -35.15 5.33 10.95
N GLN A 12 -34.96 4.02 10.88
CA GLN A 12 -33.63 3.41 10.91
C GLN A 12 -32.71 3.95 9.78
N ARG A 13 -33.28 4.13 8.57
CA ARG A 13 -32.53 4.70 7.45
C ARG A 13 -32.14 6.16 7.70
N LEU A 14 -33.01 6.98 8.30
CA LEU A 14 -32.68 8.37 8.66
C LEU A 14 -31.54 8.43 9.67
N VAL A 15 -31.56 7.56 10.69
CA VAL A 15 -30.46 7.44 11.65
C VAL A 15 -29.15 7.05 10.98
N ALA A 16 -29.19 6.06 10.08
CA ALA A 16 -28.00 5.64 9.32
C ALA A 16 -27.45 6.76 8.43
N ILE A 17 -28.32 7.54 7.78
CA ILE A 17 -27.92 8.69 6.95
C ILE A 17 -27.29 9.80 7.83
N ALA A 18 -27.88 10.09 8.98
CA ALA A 18 -27.32 11.09 9.91
C ALA A 18 -25.93 10.68 10.41
N LYS A 19 -25.74 9.39 10.75
CA LYS A 19 -24.44 8.83 11.12
C LYS A 19 -23.44 8.94 9.98
N ALA A 20 -23.84 8.57 8.76
CA ALA A 20 -23.00 8.67 7.57
C ALA A 20 -22.54 10.11 7.29
N LYS A 21 -23.45 11.09 7.44
CA LYS A 21 -23.13 12.51 7.32
C LYS A 21 -22.07 12.93 8.34
N ALA A 22 -22.25 12.59 9.61
CA ALA A 22 -21.27 12.89 10.65
C ALA A 22 -19.89 12.24 10.36
N THR A 23 -19.90 10.99 9.85
CA THR A 23 -18.67 10.29 9.44
C THR A 23 -17.96 11.00 8.27
N ILE A 24 -18.71 11.46 7.27
CA ILE A 24 -18.15 12.21 6.14
C ILE A 24 -17.52 13.54 6.63
N GLU A 25 -18.24 14.27 7.51
CA GLU A 25 -17.76 15.54 8.07
C GLU A 25 -16.47 15.33 8.89
N ALA A 26 -16.42 14.29 9.73
CA ALA A 26 -15.24 13.96 10.52
C ALA A 26 -14.03 13.63 9.62
N ARG A 27 -14.22 12.78 8.61
CA ARG A 27 -13.16 12.42 7.64
C ARG A 27 -12.69 13.62 6.83
N ALA A 28 -13.61 14.50 6.43
CA ALA A 28 -13.26 15.72 5.70
C ALA A 28 -12.41 16.65 6.56
N LYS A 29 -12.70 16.75 7.86
CA LYS A 29 -11.89 17.52 8.81
C LYS A 29 -10.49 16.94 8.97
N GLU A 30 -10.36 15.63 9.14
CA GLU A 30 -9.06 14.94 9.23
C GLU A 30 -8.25 15.10 7.95
N ARG A 31 -8.89 14.92 6.78
CA ARG A 31 -8.27 15.13 5.48
C ARG A 31 -7.75 16.56 5.35
N HIS A 32 -8.59 17.55 5.63
CA HIS A 32 -8.21 18.96 5.54
C HIS A 32 -7.02 19.28 6.46
N ALA A 33 -7.01 18.79 7.70
CA ALA A 33 -5.89 19.00 8.62
C ALA A 33 -4.58 18.43 8.09
N ARG A 34 -4.61 17.21 7.52
CA ARG A 34 -3.43 16.58 6.90
C ARG A 34 -2.96 17.33 5.66
N GLU A 35 -3.86 17.64 4.74
CA GLU A 35 -3.54 18.37 3.50
C GLU A 35 -3.03 19.78 3.80
N GLN A 36 -3.55 20.42 4.86
CA GLN A 36 -3.07 21.75 5.29
C GLN A 36 -1.63 21.67 5.81
N ALA A 37 -1.32 20.66 6.64
CA ALA A 37 0.04 20.45 7.13
C ALA A 37 1.03 20.18 5.97
N GLU A 38 0.64 19.36 4.99
CA GLU A 38 1.44 19.08 3.79
C GLU A 38 1.63 20.35 2.93
N HIS A 39 0.57 21.13 2.75
CA HIS A 39 0.61 22.39 2.01
C HIS A 39 1.57 23.38 2.67
N ASP A 40 1.46 23.54 4.00
CA ASP A 40 2.31 24.46 4.76
C ASP A 40 3.78 24.02 4.74
N ALA A 41 4.06 22.73 4.82
CA ALA A 41 5.41 22.19 4.67
C ALA A 41 5.99 22.50 3.27
N LYS A 42 5.23 22.25 2.20
CA LYS A 42 5.65 22.58 0.82
C LYS A 42 5.87 24.08 0.62
N MET A 43 5.02 24.92 1.21
CA MET A 43 5.17 26.38 1.13
C MET A 43 6.41 26.86 1.91
N ALA A 44 6.68 26.27 3.08
CA ALA A 44 7.89 26.54 3.86
C ALA A 44 9.16 26.15 3.10
N GLU A 45 9.17 24.98 2.45
CA GLU A 45 10.27 24.52 1.61
C GLU A 45 10.52 25.48 0.42
N ARG A 46 9.46 25.89 -0.28
CA ARG A 46 9.56 26.88 -1.37
C ARG A 46 10.11 28.22 -0.89
N ALA A 47 9.68 28.67 0.28
CA ALA A 47 10.18 29.90 0.90
C ALA A 47 11.65 29.77 1.30
N ALA A 48 12.08 28.61 1.82
CA ALA A 48 13.48 28.34 2.14
C ALA A 48 14.36 28.32 0.89
N LYS A 49 13.94 27.66 -0.19
CA LYS A 49 14.62 27.68 -1.50
C LYS A 49 14.75 29.11 -2.07
N THR A 50 13.70 29.92 -1.96
CA THR A 50 13.74 31.32 -2.39
C THR A 50 14.76 32.13 -1.60
N ARG A 51 14.83 31.93 -0.28
CA ARG A 51 15.82 32.60 0.59
C ARG A 51 17.26 32.19 0.27
N ALA A 52 17.48 30.90 0.03
CA ALA A 52 18.81 30.35 -0.25
C ALA A 52 19.33 30.75 -1.64
N THR A 53 18.48 30.82 -2.66
CA THR A 53 18.88 31.06 -4.06
C THR A 53 18.62 32.47 -4.57
N GLY A 54 17.87 33.29 -3.85
CA GLY A 54 17.39 34.59 -4.29
C GLY A 54 16.37 34.57 -5.45
N LYS A 55 16.00 33.34 -5.91
CA LYS A 55 15.07 33.13 -7.03
C LYS A 55 13.83 32.39 -6.57
N LYS A 56 12.65 32.78 -7.05
CA LYS A 56 11.41 32.04 -6.81
C LYS A 56 11.51 30.63 -7.49
N PRO A 57 11.20 29.54 -6.79
CA PRO A 57 11.12 28.22 -7.41
C PRO A 57 10.14 28.22 -8.57
N GLY A 58 10.52 27.56 -9.68
CA GLY A 58 9.65 27.40 -10.85
C GLY A 58 8.36 26.62 -10.54
N GLY A 59 7.41 26.68 -11.46
CA GLY A 59 6.14 25.99 -11.35
C GLY A 59 5.07 26.73 -10.52
N ARG A 60 3.81 26.28 -10.68
CA ARG A 60 2.67 26.82 -9.94
C ARG A 60 2.79 26.49 -8.44
N PRO A 61 2.51 27.43 -7.53
CA PRO A 61 2.42 27.13 -6.11
C PRO A 61 1.36 26.05 -5.83
N PRO A 62 1.53 25.22 -4.79
CA PRO A 62 0.50 24.31 -4.36
C PRO A 62 -0.83 25.06 -4.11
N ALA A 63 -1.94 24.48 -4.56
CA ALA A 63 -3.25 25.02 -4.22
C ALA A 63 -3.57 24.73 -2.74
N PRO A 64 -4.24 25.65 -2.04
CA PRO A 64 -4.68 25.39 -0.68
C PRO A 64 -5.69 24.23 -0.65
N PRO A 65 -5.72 23.44 0.42
CA PRO A 65 -6.70 22.37 0.57
C PRO A 65 -8.13 22.90 0.68
N VAL A 66 -9.08 22.06 0.29
CA VAL A 66 -10.50 22.39 0.33
C VAL A 66 -11.08 21.97 1.68
N GLU A 67 -11.68 22.91 2.40
CA GLU A 67 -12.34 22.64 3.68
C GLU A 67 -13.69 21.93 3.47
N GLY A 68 -14.03 21.03 4.38
CA GLY A 68 -15.32 20.34 4.42
C GLY A 68 -15.45 19.15 3.46
N PRO A 69 -16.65 18.56 3.37
CA PRO A 69 -16.93 17.43 2.50
C PRO A 69 -16.82 17.78 1.02
N LEU A 70 -16.24 16.86 0.25
CA LEU A 70 -16.19 16.95 -1.21
C LEU A 70 -17.39 16.20 -1.83
N PRO A 71 -17.83 16.56 -3.03
CA PRO A 71 -18.91 15.84 -3.73
C PRO A 71 -18.61 14.36 -3.99
N SER A 72 -17.32 13.99 -3.99
CA SER A 72 -16.85 12.61 -4.14
C SER A 72 -16.82 11.81 -2.84
N ASP A 73 -16.99 12.46 -1.69
CA ASP A 73 -16.92 11.77 -0.39
C ASP A 73 -18.14 10.86 -0.22
N GLN A 74 -17.87 9.61 0.13
CA GLN A 74 -18.89 8.58 0.27
C GLN A 74 -18.66 7.73 1.53
N VAL A 75 -19.76 7.23 2.07
CA VAL A 75 -19.77 6.28 3.19
C VAL A 75 -20.74 5.14 2.86
N ASN A 76 -20.27 3.91 3.04
CA ASN A 76 -21.11 2.74 2.95
C ASN A 76 -21.99 2.65 4.21
N LEU A 77 -23.30 2.67 4.04
CA LEU A 77 -24.25 2.60 5.17
C LEU A 77 -24.24 1.23 5.87
N THR A 78 -23.71 0.19 5.22
CA THR A 78 -23.65 -1.17 5.75
C THR A 78 -22.33 -1.44 6.46
N ASP A 79 -21.24 -0.86 5.94
CA ASP A 79 -19.87 -0.98 6.48
C ASP A 79 -19.14 0.36 6.29
N GLU A 80 -19.26 1.23 7.28
CA GLU A 80 -18.65 2.56 7.22
C GLU A 80 -17.12 2.54 7.16
N ALA A 81 -16.50 1.43 7.57
CA ALA A 81 -15.05 1.27 7.52
C ALA A 81 -14.54 0.93 6.12
N SER A 82 -15.35 0.35 5.24
CA SER A 82 -14.96 0.10 3.84
C SER A 82 -14.74 1.40 3.05
N ARG A 83 -13.99 1.31 1.96
CA ARG A 83 -13.71 2.43 1.05
C ARG A 83 -13.98 2.03 -0.39
N ILE A 84 -14.40 3.00 -1.19
CA ILE A 84 -14.44 2.83 -2.64
C ILE A 84 -13.02 2.70 -3.17
N MET A 85 -12.75 1.58 -3.84
CA MET A 85 -11.46 1.28 -4.44
C MET A 85 -11.63 0.73 -5.85
N PRO A 86 -10.68 0.97 -6.76
CA PRO A 86 -10.70 0.32 -8.08
C PRO A 86 -10.50 -1.19 -7.90
N VAL A 87 -11.23 -1.99 -8.66
CA VAL A 87 -11.16 -3.45 -8.60
C VAL A 87 -10.63 -4.05 -9.90
N ALA A 88 -10.06 -5.26 -9.81
CA ALA A 88 -9.64 -6.01 -10.98
C ALA A 88 -10.82 -6.29 -11.90
N GLY A 89 -10.61 -6.08 -13.20
CA GLY A 89 -11.69 -6.18 -14.20
C GLY A 89 -12.38 -4.85 -14.53
N GLY A 90 -11.99 -3.78 -13.84
CA GLY A 90 -12.51 -2.42 -14.03
C GLY A 90 -13.71 -2.10 -13.14
N GLY A 91 -13.93 -0.81 -12.90
CA GLY A 91 -14.96 -0.32 -11.99
C GLY A 91 -14.44 -0.08 -10.57
N PHE A 92 -15.38 0.16 -9.66
CA PHE A 92 -15.12 0.49 -8.25
C PHE A 92 -16.06 -0.31 -7.37
N ASP A 93 -15.54 -0.75 -6.22
CA ASP A 93 -16.34 -1.45 -5.21
C ASP A 93 -15.97 -0.98 -3.80
N GLN A 94 -16.79 -1.34 -2.82
CA GLN A 94 -16.53 -1.09 -1.40
C GLN A 94 -15.60 -2.18 -0.89
N CYS A 95 -14.35 -1.81 -0.66
CA CYS A 95 -13.26 -2.73 -0.38
C CYS A 95 -12.44 -2.34 0.84
N TYR A 96 -11.56 -3.25 1.21
CA TYR A 96 -10.38 -3.07 2.04
C TYR A 96 -9.15 -3.47 1.24
N ASN A 97 -8.02 -2.87 1.54
CA ASN A 97 -6.74 -3.23 0.93
C ASN A 97 -5.97 -4.17 1.87
N ALA A 98 -5.87 -5.44 1.50
CA ALA A 98 -5.16 -6.47 2.26
C ALA A 98 -3.67 -6.47 1.88
N GLN A 99 -2.81 -6.23 2.84
CA GLN A 99 -1.36 -6.20 2.72
C GLN A 99 -0.74 -7.47 3.29
N ALA A 100 0.33 -7.96 2.67
CA ALA A 100 1.13 -9.08 3.17
C ALA A 100 2.59 -8.97 2.75
N ALA A 101 3.50 -9.14 3.69
CA ALA A 101 4.91 -9.41 3.42
C ALA A 101 5.15 -10.91 3.41
N VAL A 102 5.78 -11.39 2.34
CA VAL A 102 5.99 -12.82 2.11
C VAL A 102 7.48 -13.13 2.02
N ALA A 103 7.96 -14.06 2.83
CA ALA A 103 9.34 -14.50 2.81
C ALA A 103 9.65 -15.29 1.53
N ALA A 104 10.68 -14.86 0.78
CA ALA A 104 10.99 -15.37 -0.55
C ALA A 104 11.30 -16.89 -0.57
N GLY A 105 12.06 -17.38 0.40
CA GLY A 105 12.48 -18.80 0.44
C GLY A 105 11.37 -19.77 0.84
N SER A 106 10.57 -19.37 1.83
CA SER A 106 9.54 -20.26 2.41
C SER A 106 8.14 -20.02 1.86
N LEU A 107 7.85 -18.86 1.29
CA LEU A 107 6.51 -18.35 0.96
C LEU A 107 5.59 -18.19 2.18
N LEU A 108 6.15 -18.10 3.38
CA LEU A 108 5.39 -17.77 4.58
C LEU A 108 5.04 -16.27 4.59
N VAL A 109 3.83 -15.96 5.02
CA VAL A 109 3.42 -14.57 5.31
C VAL A 109 4.01 -14.21 6.66
N VAL A 110 4.97 -13.29 6.67
CA VAL A 110 5.69 -12.86 7.88
C VAL A 110 5.09 -11.62 8.53
N ALA A 111 4.42 -10.78 7.76
CA ALA A 111 3.63 -9.68 8.27
C ALA A 111 2.37 -9.47 7.41
N ALA A 112 1.27 -9.09 8.04
CA ALA A 112 -0.01 -8.87 7.37
C ALA A 112 -0.75 -7.70 8.01
N ASP A 113 -1.51 -6.96 7.21
CA ASP A 113 -2.43 -5.92 7.68
C ASP A 113 -3.59 -5.75 6.70
N VAL A 114 -4.61 -5.02 7.15
CA VAL A 114 -5.68 -4.53 6.29
C VAL A 114 -5.80 -3.02 6.49
N VAL A 115 -5.78 -2.30 5.39
CA VAL A 115 -5.83 -0.83 5.40
C VAL A 115 -7.00 -0.30 4.57
N GLN A 116 -7.34 0.96 4.79
CA GLN A 116 -8.41 1.66 4.09
C GLN A 116 -7.91 2.52 2.93
N ALA A 117 -6.60 2.46 2.63
CA ALA A 117 -5.98 3.20 1.54
C ALA A 117 -6.35 2.55 0.18
N PRO A 118 -6.81 3.33 -0.81
CA PRO A 118 -7.19 2.79 -2.12
C PRO A 118 -5.99 2.46 -3.01
N ASN A 119 -4.78 2.69 -2.53
CA ASN A 119 -3.52 2.39 -3.21
C ASN A 119 -2.45 1.99 -2.18
N ASP A 120 -1.33 1.46 -2.66
CA ASP A 120 -0.26 0.94 -1.82
C ASP A 120 0.79 1.99 -1.43
N LYS A 121 0.64 3.23 -1.90
CA LYS A 121 1.52 4.34 -1.50
C LYS A 121 1.44 4.54 0.01
N GLN A 122 2.57 4.76 0.65
CA GLN A 122 2.68 4.93 2.10
C GLN A 122 2.28 3.69 2.92
N GLN A 123 2.11 2.51 2.30
CA GLN A 123 1.81 1.27 3.03
C GLN A 123 3.08 0.46 3.33
N LEU A 124 4.22 0.84 2.76
CA LEU A 124 5.48 0.14 2.98
C LEU A 124 6.04 0.39 4.39
N GLU A 125 6.09 1.64 4.84
CA GLU A 125 6.61 2.00 6.16
C GLU A 125 5.88 1.30 7.31
N PRO A 126 4.52 1.28 7.38
CA PRO A 126 3.81 0.48 8.38
C PRO A 126 4.09 -1.03 8.30
N MET A 127 4.40 -1.54 7.12
CA MET A 127 4.77 -2.95 6.96
C MET A 127 6.21 -3.22 7.43
N LEU A 128 7.14 -2.28 7.23
CA LEU A 128 8.49 -2.34 7.79
C LEU A 128 8.47 -2.38 9.32
N ASP A 129 7.63 -1.56 9.96
CA ASP A 129 7.45 -1.57 11.41
C ASP A 129 6.99 -2.94 11.92
N ARG A 130 6.08 -3.60 11.19
CA ARG A 130 5.62 -4.95 11.53
C ARG A 130 6.73 -5.99 11.35
N ILE A 131 7.54 -5.85 10.31
CA ILE A 131 8.69 -6.73 10.06
C ILE A 131 9.74 -6.53 11.15
N ALA A 132 10.01 -5.30 11.56
CA ALA A 132 10.94 -5.00 12.65
C ALA A 132 10.49 -5.55 14.02
N GLY A 133 9.18 -5.80 14.19
CA GLY A 133 8.63 -6.44 15.39
C GLY A 133 8.67 -7.97 15.37
N LEU A 134 9.24 -8.60 14.34
CA LEU A 134 9.38 -10.06 14.30
C LEU A 134 10.47 -10.53 15.29
N PRO A 135 10.34 -11.75 15.83
CA PRO A 135 11.38 -12.35 16.67
C PRO A 135 12.72 -12.49 15.92
N ASP A 136 13.82 -12.19 16.60
CA ASP A 136 15.18 -12.24 16.03
C ASP A 136 15.55 -13.64 15.50
N GLU A 137 14.96 -14.69 16.06
CA GLU A 137 15.16 -16.09 15.64
C GLU A 137 14.68 -16.37 14.20
N LEU A 138 13.83 -15.50 13.64
CA LEU A 138 13.40 -15.60 12.24
C LEU A 138 14.42 -15.05 11.26
N GLY A 139 15.51 -14.44 11.77
CA GLY A 139 16.58 -13.85 10.98
C GLY A 139 16.27 -12.43 10.52
N GLU A 140 17.23 -11.83 9.84
CA GLU A 140 17.16 -10.46 9.34
C GLU A 140 16.63 -10.40 7.89
N VAL A 141 15.90 -9.33 7.59
CA VAL A 141 15.45 -9.04 6.23
C VAL A 141 16.49 -8.17 5.52
N GLY A 142 17.27 -8.76 4.61
CA GLY A 142 18.29 -8.03 3.85
C GLY A 142 17.74 -7.32 2.60
N GLU A 143 16.62 -7.77 2.02
CA GLU A 143 16.05 -7.22 0.79
C GLU A 143 14.52 -7.22 0.83
N LEU A 144 13.92 -6.11 0.37
CA LEU A 144 12.48 -5.98 0.19
C LEU A 144 12.15 -5.70 -1.27
N ARG A 145 11.25 -6.53 -1.84
CA ARG A 145 10.76 -6.39 -3.21
C ARG A 145 9.30 -5.97 -3.21
N ALA A 146 9.00 -4.87 -3.89
CA ALA A 146 7.63 -4.40 -4.05
C ALA A 146 7.37 -3.93 -5.49
N ASP A 147 6.10 -3.79 -5.85
CA ASP A 147 5.77 -3.26 -7.16
C ASP A 147 5.78 -1.72 -7.18
N ASN A 148 5.51 -1.15 -8.35
CA ASN A 148 5.48 0.29 -8.53
C ASN A 148 4.38 0.99 -7.69
N GLY A 149 3.38 0.26 -7.22
CA GLY A 149 2.32 0.80 -6.36
C GLY A 149 2.86 1.32 -5.03
N TYR A 150 3.94 0.69 -4.53
CA TYR A 150 4.63 1.05 -3.28
C TYR A 150 5.73 2.11 -3.48
N PHE A 151 6.00 2.55 -4.69
CA PHE A 151 7.14 3.43 -4.94
C PHE A 151 6.87 4.84 -4.41
N SER A 152 7.69 5.27 -3.47
CA SER A 152 7.94 6.66 -3.11
C SER A 152 9.40 6.82 -2.67
N GLU A 153 9.94 8.05 -2.75
CA GLU A 153 11.29 8.33 -2.24
C GLU A 153 11.34 8.13 -0.72
N GLY A 154 10.25 8.43 0.00
CA GLY A 154 10.11 8.19 1.44
C GLY A 154 10.25 6.71 1.78
N ASP A 155 9.55 5.82 1.05
CA ASP A 155 9.61 4.38 1.28
C ASP A 155 11.01 3.80 0.99
N VAL A 156 11.69 4.30 -0.04
CA VAL A 156 13.08 3.90 -0.34
C VAL A 156 14.02 4.30 0.79
N ASN A 157 13.87 5.51 1.31
CA ASN A 157 14.67 6.00 2.43
C ASN A 157 14.34 5.25 3.74
N ALA A 158 13.08 4.90 3.98
CA ALA A 158 12.68 4.10 5.13
C ALA A 158 13.30 2.70 5.10
N CYS A 159 13.31 2.02 3.94
CA CYS A 159 14.02 0.76 3.77
C CYS A 159 15.52 0.90 4.08
N ALA A 160 16.18 1.93 3.53
CA ALA A 160 17.59 2.16 3.76
C ALA A 160 17.90 2.44 5.24
N ALA A 161 17.06 3.22 5.92
CA ALA A 161 17.18 3.48 7.36
C ALA A 161 17.02 2.21 8.22
N ALA A 162 16.18 1.26 7.76
CA ALA A 162 16.01 -0.06 8.37
C ALA A 162 17.13 -1.07 8.01
N GLY A 163 18.14 -0.68 7.21
CA GLY A 163 19.20 -1.58 6.75
C GLY A 163 18.71 -2.59 5.69
N ILE A 164 17.57 -2.36 5.07
CA ILE A 164 16.94 -3.24 4.09
C ILE A 164 17.17 -2.68 2.68
N ASP A 165 17.64 -3.51 1.78
CA ASP A 165 17.84 -3.15 0.37
C ASP A 165 16.50 -3.10 -0.39
N PRO A 166 16.00 -1.93 -0.81
CA PRO A 166 14.79 -1.85 -1.59
C PRO A 166 15.02 -2.29 -3.05
N VAL A 167 14.07 -3.03 -3.61
CA VAL A 167 13.98 -3.41 -5.03
C VAL A 167 12.56 -3.10 -5.51
N ILE A 168 12.26 -1.83 -5.71
CA ILE A 168 10.93 -1.28 -6.03
C ILE A 168 10.99 -0.61 -7.40
N ALA A 169 10.07 -0.94 -8.31
CA ALA A 169 10.06 -0.28 -9.63
C ALA A 169 9.74 1.21 -9.51
N MET A 170 10.59 2.07 -10.11
CA MET A 170 10.46 3.53 -10.09
C MET A 170 9.47 4.09 -11.12
N GLY A 171 8.76 3.23 -11.84
CA GLY A 171 7.80 3.64 -12.87
C GLY A 171 7.34 2.47 -13.73
N ARG A 172 6.39 2.72 -14.62
CA ARG A 172 5.98 1.73 -15.61
C ARG A 172 7.12 1.50 -16.62
N GLN A 173 7.65 0.29 -16.63
CA GLN A 173 8.56 -0.14 -17.69
C GLN A 173 7.75 -0.50 -18.93
N ALA A 174 8.31 -0.25 -20.12
CA ALA A 174 7.71 -0.71 -21.36
C ALA A 174 7.55 -2.23 -21.33
N HIS A 175 6.37 -2.72 -21.69
CA HIS A 175 6.10 -4.18 -21.72
C HIS A 175 7.02 -4.92 -22.69
N HIS A 176 7.48 -4.23 -23.73
CA HIS A 176 8.37 -4.76 -24.76
C HIS A 176 9.49 -3.74 -25.01
N PRO A 177 10.53 -3.71 -24.15
CA PRO A 177 11.72 -2.90 -24.41
C PRO A 177 12.41 -3.41 -25.69
N SER A 178 13.03 -2.51 -26.46
CA SER A 178 13.81 -2.86 -27.64
C SER A 178 14.93 -3.85 -27.32
N LEU A 179 15.45 -4.55 -28.33
CA LEU A 179 16.59 -5.46 -28.12
C LEU A 179 17.81 -4.69 -27.58
N GLU A 180 18.05 -3.48 -28.09
CA GLU A 180 19.15 -2.61 -27.62
C GLU A 180 18.97 -2.28 -26.12
N GLU A 181 17.78 -1.89 -25.68
CA GLU A 181 17.50 -1.60 -24.26
C GLU A 181 17.60 -2.84 -23.36
N ARG A 182 17.32 -4.05 -23.91
CA ARG A 182 17.44 -5.31 -23.17
C ARG A 182 18.87 -5.70 -22.90
N PHE A 183 19.77 -5.43 -23.87
CA PHE A 183 21.15 -5.85 -23.83
C PHE A 183 22.13 -4.70 -23.58
N ALA A 184 21.63 -3.47 -23.37
CA ALA A 184 22.44 -2.34 -22.97
C ALA A 184 23.15 -2.64 -21.64
N ASP A 185 24.42 -2.33 -21.60
CA ASP A 185 25.21 -2.40 -20.37
C ASP A 185 24.61 -1.42 -19.33
N ALA A 186 24.64 -1.83 -18.07
CA ALA A 186 24.24 -0.95 -16.99
C ALA A 186 25.22 0.24 -16.91
N PRO A 187 24.74 1.46 -16.63
CA PRO A 187 25.63 2.59 -16.39
C PRO A 187 26.57 2.29 -15.22
N PRO A 188 27.75 2.94 -15.16
CA PRO A 188 28.63 2.79 -14.01
C PRO A 188 27.93 3.19 -12.71
N PRO A 189 28.27 2.58 -11.56
CA PRO A 189 27.68 2.95 -10.28
C PRO A 189 27.97 4.42 -9.98
N PRO A 190 26.97 5.18 -9.48
CA PRO A 190 27.16 6.56 -9.08
C PRO A 190 28.13 6.65 -7.89
N GLU A 191 28.95 7.70 -7.86
CA GLU A 191 29.80 8.02 -6.70
C GLU A 191 28.90 8.59 -5.59
N ASP A 192 29.00 8.05 -4.37
CA ASP A 192 28.23 8.46 -3.18
C ASP A 192 26.69 8.57 -3.44
N PRO A 193 26.04 7.46 -3.81
CA PRO A 193 24.65 7.50 -4.24
C PRO A 193 23.67 7.72 -3.06
N THR A 194 22.66 8.55 -3.30
CA THR A 194 21.46 8.53 -2.43
C THR A 194 20.81 7.13 -2.47
N PRO A 195 20.03 6.73 -1.45
CA PRO A 195 19.30 5.44 -1.46
C PRO A 195 18.49 5.23 -2.74
N LEU A 196 17.85 6.29 -3.24
CA LEU A 196 17.09 6.27 -4.49
C LEU A 196 17.99 6.03 -5.70
N ALA A 197 19.12 6.71 -5.79
CA ALA A 197 20.08 6.54 -6.89
C ALA A 197 20.71 5.14 -6.88
N ALA A 198 21.05 4.62 -5.68
CA ALA A 198 21.56 3.27 -5.49
C ALA A 198 20.56 2.20 -5.95
N MET A 199 19.28 2.34 -5.55
CA MET A 199 18.21 1.45 -6.01
C MET A 199 18.00 1.54 -7.53
N GLY A 200 17.98 2.74 -8.08
CA GLY A 200 17.84 2.97 -9.53
C GLY A 200 18.95 2.32 -10.32
N HIS A 201 20.22 2.50 -9.90
CA HIS A 201 21.35 1.82 -10.50
C HIS A 201 21.22 0.29 -10.39
N ARG A 202 20.89 -0.24 -9.20
CA ARG A 202 20.67 -1.68 -8.99
C ARG A 202 19.64 -2.23 -9.98
N LEU A 203 18.50 -1.57 -10.15
CA LEU A 203 17.45 -1.97 -11.09
C LEU A 203 17.86 -1.87 -12.57
N SER A 204 18.86 -1.08 -12.91
CA SER A 204 19.39 -1.00 -14.28
C SER A 204 20.26 -2.21 -14.64
N THR A 205 20.88 -2.87 -13.66
CA THR A 205 21.74 -4.03 -13.85
C THR A 205 20.95 -5.27 -14.25
N LEU A 206 21.61 -6.22 -14.95
CA LEU A 206 21.01 -7.50 -15.31
C LEU A 206 20.61 -8.30 -14.06
N GLU A 207 21.43 -8.28 -13.03
CA GLU A 207 21.14 -8.92 -11.74
C GLU A 207 19.94 -8.28 -11.04
N GLY A 208 19.89 -6.97 -10.92
CA GLY A 208 18.76 -6.26 -10.32
C GLY A 208 17.44 -6.49 -11.05
N LYS A 209 17.48 -6.53 -12.39
CA LYS A 209 16.31 -6.91 -13.20
C LYS A 209 15.84 -8.34 -12.89
N ARG A 210 16.77 -9.30 -12.74
CA ARG A 210 16.45 -10.69 -12.34
C ARG A 210 15.87 -10.75 -10.93
N ARG A 211 16.49 -10.05 -9.97
CA ARG A 211 16.00 -9.98 -8.58
C ARG A 211 14.60 -9.37 -8.52
N TYR A 212 14.35 -8.28 -9.24
CA TYR A 212 13.02 -7.67 -9.32
C TYR A 212 11.97 -8.62 -9.95
N ALA A 213 12.34 -9.37 -10.99
CA ALA A 213 11.43 -10.31 -11.64
C ALA A 213 10.91 -11.41 -10.69
N LEU A 214 11.71 -11.81 -9.69
CA LEU A 214 11.31 -12.80 -8.67
C LEU A 214 10.11 -12.36 -7.84
N ARG A 215 9.79 -11.06 -7.75
CA ARG A 215 8.62 -10.59 -7.01
C ARG A 215 7.31 -11.27 -7.44
N LYS A 216 7.14 -11.54 -8.75
CA LYS A 216 5.96 -12.24 -9.27
C LYS A 216 5.81 -13.67 -8.77
N GLN A 217 6.90 -14.28 -8.32
CA GLN A 217 6.94 -15.66 -7.85
C GLN A 217 6.76 -15.77 -6.33
N ILE A 218 6.56 -14.66 -5.62
CA ILE A 218 6.53 -14.62 -4.16
C ILE A 218 5.12 -14.26 -3.67
N PRO A 219 4.61 -13.02 -3.72
CA PRO A 219 3.29 -12.71 -3.21
C PRO A 219 2.17 -13.19 -4.15
N GLU A 220 2.33 -13.10 -5.47
CA GLU A 220 1.27 -13.46 -6.42
C GLU A 220 0.78 -14.91 -6.26
N PRO A 221 1.64 -15.95 -6.15
CA PRO A 221 1.20 -17.31 -5.89
C PRO A 221 0.50 -17.46 -4.53
N VAL A 222 0.97 -16.79 -3.48
CA VAL A 222 0.36 -16.85 -2.14
C VAL A 222 -1.06 -16.31 -2.19
N PHE A 223 -1.26 -15.10 -2.72
CA PHE A 223 -2.61 -14.53 -2.89
C PHE A 223 -3.47 -15.37 -3.86
N GLY A 224 -2.88 -15.91 -4.91
CA GLY A 224 -3.55 -16.80 -5.86
C GLY A 224 -4.10 -18.04 -5.19
N ILE A 225 -3.30 -18.70 -4.35
CA ILE A 225 -3.71 -19.93 -3.61
C ILE A 225 -4.73 -19.59 -2.51
N ILE A 226 -4.55 -18.48 -1.79
CA ILE A 226 -5.53 -18.02 -0.80
C ILE A 226 -6.91 -17.82 -1.48
N LYS A 227 -6.94 -17.17 -2.66
CA LYS A 227 -8.18 -16.92 -3.38
C LYS A 227 -8.78 -18.14 -4.05
N SER A 228 -7.95 -19.01 -4.66
CA SER A 228 -8.43 -20.13 -5.47
C SER A 228 -8.55 -21.43 -4.70
N ALA A 229 -7.54 -21.82 -3.92
CA ALA A 229 -7.50 -23.10 -3.24
C ALA A 229 -8.09 -23.05 -1.82
N LEU A 230 -7.87 -21.94 -1.08
CA LEU A 230 -8.52 -21.74 0.23
C LEU A 230 -9.92 -21.11 0.08
N GLY A 231 -10.29 -20.66 -1.12
CA GLY A 231 -11.61 -20.10 -1.41
C GLY A 231 -11.88 -18.71 -0.85
N PHE A 232 -10.88 -18.06 -0.24
CA PHE A 232 -11.03 -16.74 0.36
C PHE A 232 -10.91 -15.63 -0.68
N ARG A 233 -12.05 -15.26 -1.28
CA ARG A 233 -12.12 -14.27 -2.38
C ARG A 233 -12.57 -12.90 -1.93
N GLN A 234 -13.23 -12.81 -0.78
CA GLN A 234 -13.77 -11.58 -0.22
C GLN A 234 -13.82 -11.68 1.31
N PHE A 235 -13.77 -10.55 1.98
CA PHE A 235 -14.01 -10.47 3.41
C PHE A 235 -15.49 -10.73 3.72
N LEU A 236 -15.76 -11.51 4.75
CA LEU A 236 -17.10 -11.86 5.21
C LEU A 236 -17.53 -10.99 6.40
N LEU A 237 -16.56 -10.48 7.16
CA LEU A 237 -16.78 -9.61 8.29
C LEU A 237 -16.82 -8.13 7.86
N ARG A 238 -17.31 -7.27 8.75
CA ARG A 238 -17.42 -5.83 8.57
C ARG A 238 -16.71 -5.10 9.70
N GLY A 239 -16.26 -3.88 9.39
CA GLY A 239 -15.44 -3.09 10.30
C GLY A 239 -13.97 -3.49 10.25
N LEU A 240 -13.08 -2.48 10.24
CA LEU A 240 -11.66 -2.68 9.98
C LEU A 240 -11.00 -3.69 10.92
N ASP A 241 -11.31 -3.65 12.23
CA ASP A 241 -10.68 -4.55 13.20
C ASP A 241 -11.11 -6.00 13.01
N ASN A 242 -12.39 -6.25 12.73
CA ASN A 242 -12.88 -7.59 12.42
C ASN A 242 -12.27 -8.13 11.12
N VAL A 243 -12.17 -7.29 10.09
CA VAL A 243 -11.55 -7.65 8.80
C VAL A 243 -10.05 -7.91 8.95
N ARG A 244 -9.35 -7.19 9.81
CA ARG A 244 -7.96 -7.50 10.20
C ARG A 244 -7.85 -8.85 10.87
N GLY A 245 -8.75 -9.14 11.81
CA GLY A 245 -8.82 -10.45 12.45
C GLY A 245 -9.04 -11.57 11.45
N GLU A 246 -9.98 -11.39 10.52
CA GLU A 246 -10.26 -12.34 9.44
C GLU A 246 -9.02 -12.56 8.54
N TRP A 247 -8.33 -11.49 8.14
CA TRP A 247 -7.11 -11.59 7.35
C TRP A 247 -5.98 -12.31 8.07
N ASN A 248 -5.80 -12.05 9.36
CA ASN A 248 -4.82 -12.75 10.19
C ASN A 248 -5.12 -14.25 10.28
N LEU A 249 -6.38 -14.66 10.41
CA LEU A 249 -6.77 -16.06 10.40
C LEU A 249 -6.49 -16.74 9.04
N VAL A 250 -6.75 -16.04 7.94
CA VAL A 250 -6.50 -16.53 6.59
C VAL A 250 -5.00 -16.71 6.33
N THR A 251 -4.19 -15.72 6.69
CA THR A 251 -2.72 -15.80 6.54
C THR A 251 -2.11 -16.85 7.47
N MET A 252 -2.65 -17.01 8.68
CA MET A 252 -2.26 -18.11 9.58
C MET A 252 -2.59 -19.48 8.99
N ALA A 253 -3.78 -19.68 8.44
CA ALA A 253 -4.16 -20.93 7.79
C ALA A 253 -3.25 -21.25 6.59
N TRP A 254 -2.90 -20.24 5.80
CA TRP A 254 -1.88 -20.35 4.75
C TRP A 254 -0.53 -20.81 5.33
N ASN A 255 -0.05 -20.14 6.36
CA ASN A 255 1.24 -20.42 6.98
C ASN A 255 1.29 -21.87 7.53
N ILE A 256 0.26 -22.31 8.24
CA ILE A 256 0.17 -23.70 8.76
C ILE A 256 0.28 -24.71 7.61
N LYS A 257 -0.51 -24.50 6.53
CA LYS A 257 -0.47 -25.36 5.35
C LYS A 257 0.93 -25.35 4.71
N ARG A 258 1.56 -24.19 4.62
CA ARG A 258 2.89 -24.05 4.01
C ARG A 258 3.99 -24.69 4.86
N MET A 259 3.97 -24.51 6.17
CA MET A 259 4.91 -25.15 7.10
C MET A 259 4.82 -26.69 7.01
N PHE A 260 3.61 -27.24 6.91
CA PHE A 260 3.44 -28.67 6.72
C PHE A 260 4.12 -29.16 5.43
N VAL A 261 3.95 -28.44 4.31
CA VAL A 261 4.62 -28.79 3.04
C VAL A 261 6.14 -28.69 3.17
N LEU A 262 6.65 -27.68 3.85
CA LEU A 262 8.10 -27.49 4.05
C LEU A 262 8.69 -28.59 4.96
N ALA A 263 7.95 -29.02 5.99
CA ALA A 263 8.40 -30.08 6.89
C ALA A 263 8.44 -31.48 6.21
N VAL A 264 7.60 -31.72 5.21
CA VAL A 264 7.57 -33.02 4.48
C VAL A 264 8.61 -33.03 3.34
N ALA A 265 9.04 -31.84 2.86
CA ALA A 265 10.00 -31.74 1.76
C ALA A 265 11.48 -31.84 2.20
N ASN A 266 11.73 -31.78 3.51
CA ASN A 266 13.03 -32.03 4.16
C ASN A 266 13.10 -33.43 4.73
#